data_c7387622df34ac5c6c103b0ae38aa194
#
_entry.id   c7387622df34ac5c6c103b0ae38aa194
#
_cell.length_a   1.000
_cell.length_b   1.000
_cell.length_c   1.000
_cell.angle_alpha   90.00
_cell.angle_beta   90.00
_cell.angle_gamma   90.00
#
_symmetry.space_group_name_H-M   'P 1'
#
loop_
_entity.id
_entity.type
_entity.pdbx_description
1 polymer ?
#
loop_
_entity_poly.entity_id
_entity_poly.type
_entity_poly.pdbx_seq_one_letter_code
_entity_poly.pdbx_strand_id
1 'polypeptide(L)'
;IPAIDGIPVTQQIVWDVDPNIQNPMVFAIGTQVERQLPRNITMFAGFYNIRIVHVIRARDVNAPFPASITPLTPNGIRPDPTRGEVYRYEASGQFDQRQFFVGFNTRLSRMFQLNGNYSLSKTTNDTDGQGSTLFPMNSYDTSGEFGRGSFDIRHRFTIFGTINLPWQKIVLNPFVVANTGPPFNIITGQDLNLDRQANERPSFAGPNANCALSTIRCTPFGNFNLVPLPGEEIVPRNFGKAPGSVVVNLRIGRTFAFGTINRGNAAAARPAPVGPGGPAVAAAGGGGPRAAVGPGGPQGPGGASSEKRFNLNVSLYVQNVFNHVNLGLPVGNLSSPNFGESLGLSSTATQFGGPGGGGGGSAGAGNRRIYAQLRLNF
;
A
#
# COMPACT_ATOMS: atom_id res chain seq x y z
N ILE A 1 16.75 -42.53 13.68
CA ILE A 1 17.01 -41.59 14.76
C ILE A 1 16.29 -42.16 15.98
N PRO A 2 16.96 -42.43 17.11
CA PRO A 2 16.31 -42.99 18.27
C PRO A 2 15.23 -42.01 18.76
N ALA A 3 14.03 -42.51 19.01
CA ALA A 3 12.98 -41.79 19.68
C ALA A 3 13.47 -41.42 21.08
N ILE A 4 13.51 -40.14 21.41
CA ILE A 4 13.78 -39.69 22.79
C ILE A 4 12.43 -39.81 23.51
N ASP A 5 12.27 -40.86 24.29
CA ASP A 5 11.07 -41.06 25.08
C ASP A 5 10.83 -39.86 26.02
N GLY A 6 9.66 -39.23 25.88
CA GLY A 6 9.21 -38.13 26.75
C GLY A 6 9.19 -36.73 26.14
N ILE A 7 9.64 -36.53 24.90
CA ILE A 7 9.39 -35.27 24.20
C ILE A 7 8.05 -35.40 23.47
N PRO A 8 7.06 -34.53 23.75
CA PRO A 8 5.81 -34.54 22.98
C PRO A 8 6.16 -34.30 21.49
N VAL A 9 5.76 -35.24 20.63
CA VAL A 9 5.89 -35.08 19.18
C VAL A 9 5.01 -33.89 18.82
N THR A 10 5.63 -32.74 18.63
CA THR A 10 4.95 -31.56 18.07
C THR A 10 4.51 -31.96 16.67
N GLN A 11 3.22 -32.02 16.45
CA GLN A 11 2.67 -32.28 15.11
C GLN A 11 3.28 -31.25 14.15
N GLN A 12 3.91 -31.73 13.10
CA GLN A 12 4.56 -30.86 12.11
C GLN A 12 3.48 -30.13 11.29
N ILE A 13 3.68 -28.83 11.11
CA ILE A 13 2.93 -28.05 10.11
C ILE A 13 3.40 -28.52 8.72
N VAL A 14 2.47 -28.94 7.89
CA VAL A 14 2.72 -29.37 6.51
C VAL A 14 2.21 -28.29 5.58
N TRP A 15 3.03 -27.91 4.62
CA TRP A 15 2.62 -27.04 3.51
C TRP A 15 2.35 -27.91 2.28
N ASP A 16 1.21 -27.68 1.65
CA ASP A 16 0.72 -28.41 0.48
C ASP A 16 0.26 -27.42 -0.59
N VAL A 17 0.18 -27.88 -1.82
CA VAL A 17 -0.31 -27.10 -2.97
C VAL A 17 -1.46 -27.88 -3.60
N ASP A 18 -2.58 -27.20 -3.84
CA ASP A 18 -3.71 -27.80 -4.54
C ASP A 18 -3.24 -28.32 -5.91
N PRO A 19 -3.44 -29.62 -6.21
CA PRO A 19 -3.09 -30.18 -7.52
C PRO A 19 -3.77 -29.46 -8.70
N ASN A 20 -4.89 -28.79 -8.48
CA ASN A 20 -5.64 -28.04 -9.49
C ASN A 20 -5.38 -26.53 -9.40
N ILE A 21 -4.28 -26.10 -8.78
CA ILE A 21 -3.98 -24.68 -8.63
C ILE A 21 -3.88 -24.01 -10.01
N GLN A 22 -4.53 -22.86 -10.14
CA GLN A 22 -4.57 -22.08 -11.38
C GLN A 22 -3.76 -20.78 -11.21
N ASN A 23 -3.23 -20.29 -12.32
CA ASN A 23 -2.61 -18.99 -12.31
C ASN A 23 -3.65 -17.88 -12.16
N PRO A 24 -3.34 -16.82 -11.40
CA PRO A 24 -4.19 -15.64 -11.34
C PRO A 24 -4.44 -15.03 -12.72
N MET A 25 -5.71 -14.74 -13.00
CA MET A 25 -6.13 -14.08 -14.24
C MET A 25 -6.58 -12.66 -13.94
N VAL A 26 -6.05 -11.69 -14.71
CA VAL A 26 -6.35 -10.27 -14.57
C VAL A 26 -7.24 -9.81 -15.72
N PHE A 27 -8.41 -9.28 -15.38
CA PHE A 27 -9.31 -8.60 -16.32
C PHE A 27 -9.23 -7.11 -16.00
N ALA A 28 -8.78 -6.32 -16.95
CA ALA A 28 -8.67 -4.87 -16.79
C ALA A 28 -9.40 -4.18 -17.95
N ILE A 29 -10.30 -3.27 -17.60
CA ILE A 29 -10.97 -2.41 -18.55
C ILE A 29 -10.86 -0.97 -18.06
N GLY A 30 -10.59 -0.05 -18.98
CA GLY A 30 -10.50 1.35 -18.62
C GLY A 30 -10.80 2.26 -19.79
N THR A 31 -11.16 3.49 -19.46
CA THR A 31 -11.35 4.58 -20.42
C THR A 31 -10.73 5.84 -19.88
N GLN A 32 -10.18 6.64 -20.76
CA GLN A 32 -9.60 7.93 -20.43
C GLN A 32 -9.97 8.93 -21.51
N VAL A 33 -10.28 10.15 -21.09
CA VAL A 33 -10.45 11.31 -21.96
C VAL A 33 -9.37 12.31 -21.59
N GLU A 34 -8.70 12.82 -22.59
CA GLU A 34 -7.69 13.86 -22.46
C GLU A 34 -8.06 15.05 -23.34
N ARG A 35 -7.90 16.24 -22.80
CA ARG A 35 -8.16 17.49 -23.53
C ARG A 35 -7.08 18.52 -23.25
N GLN A 36 -6.52 19.04 -24.28
CA GLN A 36 -5.64 20.22 -24.24
C GLN A 36 -6.49 21.50 -24.18
N LEU A 37 -6.26 22.27 -23.12
CA LEU A 37 -6.86 23.57 -22.91
C LEU A 37 -5.88 24.69 -23.32
N PRO A 38 -6.37 25.95 -23.47
CA PRO A 38 -5.49 27.10 -23.65
C PRO A 38 -4.40 27.20 -22.61
N ARG A 39 -3.29 27.88 -22.90
CA ARG A 39 -2.13 28.07 -22.01
C ARG A 39 -1.35 26.79 -21.67
N ASN A 40 -1.32 25.81 -22.57
CA ASN A 40 -0.60 24.55 -22.40
C ASN A 40 -1.00 23.78 -21.12
N ILE A 41 -2.29 23.76 -20.85
CA ILE A 41 -2.87 22.95 -19.81
C ILE A 41 -3.47 21.72 -20.48
N THR A 42 -3.04 20.52 -20.08
CA THR A 42 -3.68 19.27 -20.47
C THR A 42 -4.42 18.72 -19.28
N MET A 43 -5.71 18.50 -19.42
CA MET A 43 -6.54 17.81 -18.42
C MET A 43 -6.86 16.41 -18.90
N PHE A 44 -6.89 15.48 -17.97
CA PHE A 44 -7.30 14.10 -18.23
C PHE A 44 -8.21 13.61 -17.12
N ALA A 45 -9.17 12.78 -17.49
CA ALA A 45 -10.03 12.07 -16.55
C ALA A 45 -10.31 10.67 -17.08
N GLY A 46 -10.41 9.72 -16.20
CA GLY A 46 -10.65 8.35 -16.62
C GLY A 46 -11.16 7.48 -15.48
N PHE A 47 -11.56 6.30 -15.88
CA PHE A 47 -12.03 5.25 -15.00
C PHE A 47 -11.38 3.95 -15.41
N TYR A 48 -11.01 3.13 -14.45
CA TYR A 48 -10.67 1.74 -14.72
C TYR A 48 -11.29 0.80 -13.69
N ASN A 49 -11.53 -0.41 -14.14
CA ASN A 49 -11.95 -1.53 -13.34
C ASN A 49 -10.97 -2.69 -13.55
N ILE A 50 -10.45 -3.23 -12.46
CA ILE A 50 -9.56 -4.39 -12.46
C ILE A 50 -10.23 -5.46 -11.63
N ARG A 51 -10.39 -6.65 -12.21
CA ARG A 51 -10.81 -7.86 -11.51
C ARG A 51 -9.73 -8.92 -11.65
N ILE A 52 -9.35 -9.53 -10.55
CA ILE A 52 -8.42 -10.65 -10.53
C ILE A 52 -9.17 -11.85 -9.93
N VAL A 53 -9.13 -12.96 -10.61
CA VAL A 53 -9.65 -14.23 -10.13
C VAL A 53 -8.50 -15.22 -9.98
N HIS A 54 -8.74 -16.32 -9.28
CA HIS A 54 -7.71 -17.31 -8.96
C HIS A 54 -6.53 -16.71 -8.18
N VAL A 55 -6.81 -15.74 -7.30
CA VAL A 55 -5.78 -15.21 -6.40
C VAL A 55 -5.40 -16.30 -5.40
N ILE A 56 -4.10 -16.54 -5.26
CA ILE A 56 -3.58 -17.59 -4.41
C ILE A 56 -3.75 -17.19 -2.94
N ARG A 57 -4.35 -18.06 -2.14
CA ARG A 57 -4.42 -17.96 -0.68
C ARG A 57 -3.91 -19.24 -0.01
N ALA A 58 -3.60 -19.15 1.27
CA ALA A 58 -3.37 -20.30 2.13
C ALA A 58 -4.60 -20.58 2.99
N ARG A 59 -4.90 -21.85 3.23
CA ARG A 59 -5.99 -22.32 4.10
C ARG A 59 -5.54 -23.58 4.85
N ASP A 60 -5.92 -23.72 6.11
CA ASP A 60 -5.71 -24.99 6.82
C ASP A 60 -6.82 -25.99 6.45
N VAL A 61 -6.47 -26.97 5.64
CA VAL A 61 -7.43 -28.02 5.20
C VAL A 61 -7.61 -29.11 6.24
N ASN A 62 -6.83 -29.09 7.31
CA ASN A 62 -6.95 -30.02 8.44
C ASN A 62 -7.31 -29.30 9.75
N ALA A 63 -7.83 -28.06 9.68
CA ALA A 63 -8.37 -27.37 10.85
C ALA A 63 -9.47 -28.19 11.52
N PRO A 64 -9.68 -28.06 12.83
CA PRO A 64 -10.83 -28.70 13.50
C PRO A 64 -12.15 -28.22 12.89
N PHE A 65 -13.12 -29.13 12.77
CA PHE A 65 -14.46 -28.72 12.32
C PHE A 65 -15.06 -27.74 13.35
N PRO A 66 -15.61 -26.58 12.91
CA PRO A 66 -16.08 -25.53 13.83
C PRO A 66 -17.07 -26.03 14.90
N ALA A 67 -18.01 -26.91 14.53
CA ALA A 67 -19.00 -27.47 15.45
C ALA A 67 -18.46 -28.58 16.35
N SER A 68 -17.21 -29.01 16.19
CA SER A 68 -16.62 -30.12 16.96
C SER A 68 -15.91 -29.67 18.21
N ILE A 69 -15.68 -28.38 18.39
CA ILE A 69 -15.04 -27.81 19.58
C ILE A 69 -16.09 -27.67 20.67
N THR A 70 -16.03 -28.56 21.65
CA THR A 70 -17.00 -28.62 22.75
C THR A 70 -16.25 -28.88 24.08
N PRO A 71 -16.88 -28.72 25.26
CA PRO A 71 -16.26 -29.10 26.54
C PRO A 71 -15.81 -30.56 26.61
N LEU A 72 -16.43 -31.44 25.82
CA LEU A 72 -16.07 -32.87 25.74
C LEU A 72 -14.96 -33.14 24.72
N THR A 73 -14.83 -32.27 23.72
CA THR A 73 -13.82 -32.35 22.67
C THR A 73 -13.09 -30.99 22.57
N PRO A 74 -12.31 -30.61 23.59
CA PRO A 74 -11.73 -29.25 23.64
C PRO A 74 -10.72 -28.97 22.53
N ASN A 75 -10.14 -30.01 21.93
CA ASN A 75 -9.22 -29.88 20.78
C ASN A 75 -9.95 -29.97 19.40
N GLY A 76 -11.28 -30.10 19.41
CA GLY A 76 -12.06 -30.33 18.21
C GLY A 76 -11.76 -31.66 17.50
N ILE A 77 -12.45 -31.92 16.41
CA ILE A 77 -12.25 -33.10 15.56
C ILE A 77 -11.67 -32.61 14.22
N ARG A 78 -10.49 -33.12 13.86
CA ARG A 78 -9.83 -32.81 12.58
C ARG A 78 -10.19 -33.85 11.52
N PRO A 79 -10.19 -33.48 10.21
CA PRO A 79 -10.36 -34.42 9.10
C PRO A 79 -9.37 -35.58 9.17
N ASP A 80 -8.10 -35.32 9.44
CA ASP A 80 -7.06 -36.32 9.68
C ASP A 80 -6.52 -36.14 11.11
N PRO A 81 -6.95 -36.98 12.07
CA PRO A 81 -6.51 -36.86 13.46
C PRO A 81 -5.04 -37.25 13.68
N THR A 82 -4.42 -37.88 12.68
CA THR A 82 -2.99 -38.28 12.75
C THR A 82 -2.05 -37.15 12.39
N ARG A 83 -2.55 -36.07 11.81
CA ARG A 83 -1.79 -34.90 11.37
C ARG A 83 -2.12 -33.66 12.17
N GLY A 84 -1.17 -32.73 12.21
CA GLY A 84 -1.38 -31.36 12.64
C GLY A 84 -2.02 -30.49 11.56
N GLU A 85 -1.65 -29.25 11.53
CA GLU A 85 -2.11 -28.30 10.52
C GLU A 85 -1.55 -28.66 9.14
N VAL A 86 -2.43 -28.59 8.12
CA VAL A 86 -2.06 -28.79 6.72
C VAL A 86 -2.43 -27.51 5.96
N TYR A 87 -1.47 -26.64 5.77
CA TYR A 87 -1.65 -25.38 5.07
C TYR A 87 -1.55 -25.60 3.57
N ARG A 88 -2.67 -25.43 2.87
CA ARG A 88 -2.75 -25.63 1.43
C ARG A 88 -2.85 -24.30 0.70
N TYR A 89 -1.99 -24.11 -0.30
CA TYR A 89 -2.15 -23.05 -1.27
C TYR A 89 -3.19 -23.43 -2.30
N GLU A 90 -4.20 -22.58 -2.47
CA GLU A 90 -5.29 -22.75 -3.43
C GLU A 90 -5.54 -21.45 -4.21
N ALA A 91 -6.05 -21.56 -5.42
CA ALA A 91 -6.34 -20.43 -6.32
C ALA A 91 -7.81 -20.02 -6.24
N SER A 92 -8.32 -19.75 -5.02
CA SER A 92 -9.74 -19.50 -4.76
C SER A 92 -10.06 -18.04 -4.44
N GLY A 93 -9.05 -17.18 -4.35
CA GLY A 93 -9.21 -15.78 -4.00
C GLY A 93 -9.68 -14.90 -5.14
N GLN A 94 -10.23 -13.74 -4.77
CA GLN A 94 -10.75 -12.72 -5.68
C GLN A 94 -10.30 -11.32 -5.26
N PHE A 95 -10.18 -10.44 -6.26
CA PHE A 95 -9.83 -9.05 -6.09
C PHE A 95 -10.60 -8.20 -7.09
N ASP A 96 -11.20 -7.12 -6.62
CA ASP A 96 -11.88 -6.12 -7.43
C ASP A 96 -11.40 -4.71 -7.07
N GLN A 97 -11.02 -3.92 -8.07
CA GLN A 97 -10.67 -2.52 -7.90
C GLN A 97 -11.38 -1.66 -8.93
N ARG A 98 -12.02 -0.60 -8.46
CA ARG A 98 -12.62 0.44 -9.29
C ARG A 98 -11.97 1.76 -8.94
N GLN A 99 -11.49 2.47 -9.93
CA GLN A 99 -10.84 3.77 -9.70
C GLN A 99 -11.26 4.78 -10.75
N PHE A 100 -11.75 5.90 -10.27
CA PHE A 100 -11.88 7.13 -11.03
C PHE A 100 -10.64 8.00 -10.76
N PHE A 101 -10.14 8.66 -11.77
CA PHE A 101 -9.05 9.61 -11.63
C PHE A 101 -9.26 10.82 -12.50
N VAL A 102 -8.77 11.97 -12.02
CA VAL A 102 -8.73 13.23 -12.76
C VAL A 102 -7.40 13.90 -12.45
N GLY A 103 -6.82 14.51 -13.48
CA GLY A 103 -5.57 15.21 -13.29
C GLY A 103 -5.32 16.26 -14.35
N PHE A 104 -4.21 16.96 -14.15
CA PHE A 104 -3.74 17.95 -15.09
C PHE A 104 -2.21 17.96 -15.18
N ASN A 105 -1.74 18.28 -16.36
CA ASN A 105 -0.35 18.63 -16.63
C ASN A 105 -0.35 20.05 -17.20
N THR A 106 0.46 20.93 -16.66
CA THR A 106 0.53 22.28 -17.15
C THR A 106 1.96 22.79 -17.26
N ARG A 107 2.23 23.46 -18.34
CA ARG A 107 3.42 24.29 -18.55
C ARG A 107 2.95 25.69 -18.87
N LEU A 108 2.46 26.41 -17.86
CA LEU A 108 1.88 27.74 -18.00
C LEU A 108 2.90 28.75 -18.57
N SER A 109 4.18 28.56 -18.27
CA SER A 109 5.28 29.38 -18.77
C SER A 109 6.60 28.63 -18.61
N ARG A 110 7.71 29.25 -19.00
CA ARG A 110 9.05 28.74 -18.65
C ARG A 110 9.28 28.74 -17.13
N MET A 111 8.47 29.48 -16.37
CA MET A 111 8.59 29.59 -14.92
C MET A 111 7.80 28.50 -14.18
N PHE A 112 6.66 28.05 -14.70
CA PHE A 112 5.73 27.19 -13.97
C PHE A 112 5.40 25.92 -14.78
N GLN A 113 5.77 24.78 -14.24
CA GLN A 113 5.33 23.47 -14.68
C GLN A 113 4.79 22.73 -13.46
N LEU A 114 3.52 22.38 -13.50
CA LEU A 114 2.84 21.66 -12.41
C LEU A 114 2.06 20.49 -12.97
N ASN A 115 2.01 19.42 -12.17
CA ASN A 115 1.23 18.23 -12.43
C ASN A 115 0.40 17.95 -11.19
N GLY A 116 -0.85 17.64 -11.38
CA GLY A 116 -1.76 17.28 -10.29
C GLY A 116 -2.58 16.06 -10.68
N ASN A 117 -2.84 15.20 -9.71
CA ASN A 117 -3.69 14.03 -9.87
C ASN A 117 -4.51 13.83 -8.60
N TYR A 118 -5.79 13.54 -8.78
CA TYR A 118 -6.68 13.06 -7.75
C TYR A 118 -7.26 11.73 -8.20
N SER A 119 -7.34 10.78 -7.27
CA SER A 119 -7.99 9.51 -7.51
C SER A 119 -8.97 9.16 -6.38
N LEU A 120 -10.11 8.60 -6.79
CA LEU A 120 -11.12 7.99 -5.96
C LEU A 120 -11.13 6.50 -6.26
N SER A 121 -10.74 5.67 -5.29
CA SER A 121 -10.61 4.23 -5.46
C SER A 121 -11.50 3.46 -4.48
N LYS A 122 -11.99 2.30 -4.91
CA LYS A 122 -12.59 1.28 -4.07
C LYS A 122 -11.93 -0.05 -4.40
N THR A 123 -11.31 -0.65 -3.41
CA THR A 123 -10.67 -1.96 -3.54
C THR A 123 -11.29 -2.94 -2.57
N THR A 124 -11.75 -4.07 -3.07
CA THR A 124 -12.28 -5.19 -2.29
C THR A 124 -11.57 -6.47 -2.68
N ASN A 125 -11.35 -7.33 -1.72
CA ASN A 125 -10.72 -8.63 -1.92
C ASN A 125 -11.06 -9.57 -0.76
N ASP A 126 -10.60 -10.80 -0.86
CA ASP A 126 -10.74 -11.82 0.17
C ASP A 126 -9.38 -12.42 0.61
N THR A 127 -8.26 -11.86 0.15
CA THR A 127 -6.91 -12.40 0.39
C THR A 127 -5.89 -11.36 0.87
N ASP A 128 -6.17 -10.04 0.81
CA ASP A 128 -5.23 -8.93 1.05
C ASP A 128 -3.93 -8.96 0.23
N GLY A 129 -3.98 -9.57 -0.92
CA GLY A 129 -2.87 -9.57 -1.88
C GLY A 129 -2.66 -10.93 -2.51
N GLN A 130 -1.87 -10.92 -3.56
CA GLN A 130 -1.50 -12.13 -4.28
C GLN A 130 -0.40 -12.88 -3.53
N GLY A 131 -0.55 -14.18 -3.37
CA GLY A 131 0.40 -15.01 -2.62
C GLY A 131 0.40 -14.71 -1.12
N SER A 132 -0.70 -14.15 -0.59
CA SER A 132 -0.84 -13.84 0.82
C SER A 132 -0.77 -15.11 1.66
N THR A 133 0.02 -15.04 2.74
CA THR A 133 0.01 -16.05 3.82
C THR A 133 -1.07 -15.76 4.85
N LEU A 134 -1.95 -14.80 4.59
CA LEU A 134 -3.08 -14.51 5.45
C LEU A 134 -4.16 -15.57 5.27
N PHE A 135 -4.45 -16.26 6.35
CA PHE A 135 -5.46 -17.29 6.42
C PHE A 135 -6.85 -16.67 6.56
N PRO A 136 -7.90 -17.31 6.03
CA PRO A 136 -9.27 -16.93 6.34
C PRO A 136 -9.56 -17.16 7.83
N MET A 137 -10.50 -16.41 8.38
CA MET A 137 -10.95 -16.61 9.77
C MET A 137 -11.55 -18.01 9.98
N ASN A 138 -12.18 -18.56 8.95
CA ASN A 138 -12.73 -19.90 8.96
C ASN A 138 -12.26 -20.66 7.71
N SER A 139 -11.51 -21.71 7.94
CA SER A 139 -10.96 -22.54 6.86
C SER A 139 -12.02 -23.30 6.05
N TYR A 140 -13.25 -23.46 6.57
CA TYR A 140 -14.35 -24.17 5.91
C TYR A 140 -15.38 -23.25 5.26
N ASP A 141 -15.42 -21.97 5.69
CA ASP A 141 -16.31 -20.96 5.12
C ASP A 141 -15.56 -19.64 4.91
N THR A 142 -15.26 -19.36 3.66
CA THR A 142 -14.57 -18.13 3.27
C THR A 142 -15.52 -17.03 2.78
N SER A 143 -16.83 -17.22 2.86
CA SER A 143 -17.83 -16.27 2.36
C SER A 143 -17.73 -14.90 3.06
N GLY A 144 -17.40 -14.88 4.35
CA GLY A 144 -17.20 -13.68 5.14
C GLY A 144 -15.87 -12.96 4.88
N GLU A 145 -14.97 -13.50 4.04
CA GLU A 145 -13.66 -12.90 3.79
C GLU A 145 -13.67 -11.82 2.72
N PHE A 146 -14.69 -11.76 1.87
CA PHE A 146 -14.77 -10.72 0.86
C PHE A 146 -15.16 -9.38 1.47
N GLY A 147 -14.22 -8.44 1.48
CA GLY A 147 -14.38 -7.14 2.12
C GLY A 147 -13.41 -6.09 1.57
N ARG A 148 -13.24 -4.99 2.30
CA ARG A 148 -12.27 -3.95 1.92
C ARG A 148 -10.86 -4.53 1.93
N GLY A 149 -10.07 -4.20 0.90
CA GLY A 149 -8.64 -4.52 0.89
C GLY A 149 -7.87 -3.65 1.90
N SER A 150 -6.85 -4.21 2.57
CA SER A 150 -6.01 -3.47 3.53
C SER A 150 -5.31 -2.24 2.93
N PHE A 151 -5.18 -2.20 1.60
CA PHE A 151 -4.59 -1.10 0.83
C PHE A 151 -5.64 -0.22 0.12
N ASP A 152 -6.93 -0.28 0.48
CA ASP A 152 -8.01 0.57 -0.07
C ASP A 152 -7.86 2.01 0.40
N ILE A 153 -7.06 2.80 -0.31
CA ILE A 153 -6.96 4.25 -0.09
C ILE A 153 -8.05 4.92 -0.91
N ARG A 154 -9.12 5.37 -0.23
CA ARG A 154 -10.32 5.91 -0.88
C ARG A 154 -10.04 7.16 -1.71
N HIS A 155 -9.33 8.11 -1.13
CA HIS A 155 -8.98 9.37 -1.78
C HIS A 155 -7.48 9.57 -1.74
N ARG A 156 -6.89 9.85 -2.89
CA ARG A 156 -5.48 10.23 -3.03
C ARG A 156 -5.36 11.47 -3.87
N PHE A 157 -4.62 12.44 -3.37
CA PHE A 157 -4.30 13.67 -4.05
C PHE A 157 -2.79 13.83 -4.13
N THR A 158 -2.27 14.18 -5.30
CA THR A 158 -0.84 14.41 -5.53
C THR A 158 -0.66 15.64 -6.38
N ILE A 159 0.23 16.56 -5.95
CA ILE A 159 0.73 17.68 -6.74
C ILE A 159 2.24 17.67 -6.72
N PHE A 160 2.85 17.88 -7.87
CA PHE A 160 4.30 18.06 -7.98
C PHE A 160 4.64 18.93 -9.18
N GLY A 161 5.83 19.51 -9.16
CA GLY A 161 6.22 20.34 -10.28
C GLY A 161 7.56 21.06 -10.13
N THR A 162 7.74 22.06 -10.98
CA THR A 162 8.92 22.90 -11.02
C THR A 162 8.49 24.35 -11.16
N ILE A 163 9.02 25.19 -10.28
CA ILE A 163 8.85 26.66 -10.30
C ILE A 163 10.25 27.27 -10.46
N ASN A 164 10.49 27.91 -11.58
CA ASN A 164 11.74 28.60 -11.86
C ASN A 164 11.61 30.07 -11.50
N LEU A 165 12.43 30.54 -10.59
CA LEU A 165 12.53 31.94 -10.19
C LEU A 165 13.70 32.60 -10.95
N PRO A 166 13.47 33.23 -12.10
CA PRO A 166 14.54 33.63 -13.02
C PRO A 166 15.46 34.69 -12.45
N TRP A 167 14.93 35.61 -11.64
CA TRP A 167 15.73 36.71 -11.05
C TRP A 167 16.79 36.21 -10.05
N GLN A 168 16.55 35.06 -9.40
CA GLN A 168 17.48 34.46 -8.43
C GLN A 168 18.14 33.19 -8.97
N LYS A 169 17.76 32.73 -10.16
CA LYS A 169 18.18 31.45 -10.75
C LYS A 169 17.93 30.27 -9.80
N ILE A 170 16.85 30.36 -9.02
CA ILE A 170 16.41 29.33 -8.07
C ILE A 170 15.32 28.50 -8.71
N VAL A 171 15.39 27.19 -8.50
CA VAL A 171 14.38 26.21 -8.91
C VAL A 171 13.76 25.62 -7.66
N LEU A 172 12.44 25.72 -7.55
CA LEU A 172 11.65 25.08 -6.50
C LEU A 172 10.94 23.86 -7.08
N ASN A 173 11.03 22.74 -6.40
CA ASN A 173 10.27 21.55 -6.77
C ASN A 173 9.38 21.14 -5.59
N PRO A 174 8.14 21.63 -5.52
CA PRO A 174 7.16 21.19 -4.55
C PRO A 174 6.69 19.76 -4.87
N PHE A 175 6.39 19.01 -3.82
CA PHE A 175 5.77 17.70 -3.89
C PHE A 175 4.81 17.54 -2.70
N VAL A 176 3.53 17.37 -3.01
CA VAL A 176 2.46 17.24 -2.03
C VAL A 176 1.71 15.95 -2.29
N VAL A 177 1.50 15.15 -1.25
CA VAL A 177 0.62 14.00 -1.30
C VAL A 177 -0.30 14.03 -0.08
N ALA A 178 -1.58 13.84 -0.31
CA ALA A 178 -2.58 13.67 0.73
C ALA A 178 -3.40 12.41 0.43
N ASN A 179 -3.54 11.56 1.44
CA ASN A 179 -4.27 10.29 1.35
C ASN A 179 -5.26 10.18 2.51
N THR A 180 -6.43 9.59 2.25
CA THR A 180 -7.23 9.05 3.35
C THR A 180 -6.54 7.84 3.97
N GLY A 181 -6.84 7.57 5.22
CA GLY A 181 -6.30 6.40 5.91
C GLY A 181 -6.75 5.09 5.26
N PRO A 182 -5.85 4.12 5.13
CA PRO A 182 -6.19 2.77 4.72
C PRO A 182 -7.04 2.09 5.81
N PRO A 183 -7.81 1.06 5.48
CA PRO A 183 -8.50 0.26 6.47
C PRO A 183 -7.54 -0.68 7.20
N PHE A 184 -7.95 -1.15 8.37
CA PHE A 184 -7.25 -2.19 9.12
C PHE A 184 -8.24 -3.20 9.70
N ASN A 185 -7.78 -4.42 9.89
CA ASN A 185 -8.60 -5.50 10.42
C ASN A 185 -8.73 -5.38 11.95
N ILE A 186 -9.93 -5.63 12.46
CA ILE A 186 -10.19 -5.75 13.90
C ILE A 186 -10.35 -7.23 14.20
N ILE A 187 -9.46 -7.76 15.04
CA ILE A 187 -9.40 -9.17 15.41
C ILE A 187 -9.49 -9.34 16.92
N THR A 188 -9.96 -10.49 17.37
CA THR A 188 -10.05 -10.82 18.79
C THR A 188 -8.67 -11.01 19.42
N GLY A 189 -7.68 -11.49 18.62
CA GLY A 189 -6.35 -11.88 19.07
C GLY A 189 -6.34 -13.21 19.83
N GLN A 190 -7.39 -14.02 19.64
CA GLN A 190 -7.54 -15.35 20.21
C GLN A 190 -7.73 -16.34 19.05
N ASP A 191 -7.20 -17.55 19.21
CA ASP A 191 -7.44 -18.66 18.30
C ASP A 191 -8.66 -19.44 18.83
N LEU A 192 -9.85 -19.10 18.29
CA LEU A 192 -11.11 -19.70 18.75
C LEU A 192 -11.47 -20.98 18.00
N ASN A 193 -10.87 -21.21 16.85
CA ASN A 193 -11.14 -22.36 15.98
C ASN A 193 -9.99 -23.38 15.96
N LEU A 194 -8.92 -23.14 16.73
CA LEU A 194 -7.77 -24.02 16.92
C LEU A 194 -7.02 -24.35 15.62
N ASP A 195 -6.93 -23.38 14.70
CA ASP A 195 -6.15 -23.49 13.48
C ASP A 195 -4.76 -22.83 13.58
N ARG A 196 -4.39 -22.40 14.80
CA ARG A 196 -3.16 -21.67 15.16
C ARG A 196 -3.04 -20.28 14.51
N GLN A 197 -4.15 -19.74 14.05
CA GLN A 197 -4.21 -18.36 13.55
C GLN A 197 -5.09 -17.54 14.50
N ALA A 198 -4.53 -16.56 15.18
CA ALA A 198 -5.32 -15.65 16.04
C ALA A 198 -5.88 -14.49 15.21
N ASN A 199 -6.63 -14.80 14.16
CA ASN A 199 -7.16 -13.86 13.18
C ASN A 199 -8.69 -13.74 13.19
N GLU A 200 -9.37 -14.38 14.15
CA GLU A 200 -10.81 -14.32 14.30
C GLU A 200 -11.28 -12.90 14.52
N ARG A 201 -12.33 -12.56 13.81
CA ARG A 201 -13.00 -11.27 13.95
C ARG A 201 -14.12 -11.37 14.99
N PRO A 202 -14.29 -10.34 15.82
CA PRO A 202 -15.37 -10.28 16.79
C PRO A 202 -16.73 -10.15 16.10
N SER A 203 -17.80 -10.35 16.82
CA SER A 203 -19.14 -9.90 16.42
C SER A 203 -19.43 -8.50 16.96
N PHE A 204 -20.42 -7.83 16.37
CA PHE A 204 -20.91 -6.58 16.92
C PHE A 204 -21.69 -6.83 18.20
N ALA A 205 -21.27 -6.17 19.28
CA ALA A 205 -22.10 -6.03 20.48
C ALA A 205 -22.92 -4.74 20.33
N GLY A 206 -24.21 -4.81 20.64
CA GLY A 206 -25.12 -3.68 20.46
C GLY A 206 -24.68 -2.41 21.23
N PRO A 207 -25.29 -1.26 20.97
CA PRO A 207 -24.89 0.02 21.58
C PRO A 207 -25.04 0.03 23.11
N ASN A 208 -25.89 -0.81 23.68
CA ASN A 208 -26.13 -0.96 25.11
C ASN A 208 -25.36 -2.13 25.73
N ALA A 209 -24.30 -2.62 25.05
CA ALA A 209 -23.52 -3.75 25.55
C ALA A 209 -22.88 -3.43 26.91
N ASN A 210 -22.88 -4.42 27.80
CA ASN A 210 -22.27 -4.26 29.12
C ASN A 210 -20.74 -4.39 29.00
N CYS A 211 -20.04 -3.25 29.00
CA CYS A 211 -18.59 -3.16 28.91
C CYS A 211 -17.82 -3.73 30.11
N ALA A 212 -18.51 -4.11 31.19
CA ALA A 212 -17.90 -4.76 32.35
C ALA A 212 -17.68 -6.26 32.14
N LEU A 213 -18.33 -6.85 31.11
CA LEU A 213 -18.13 -8.26 30.79
C LEU A 213 -16.76 -8.44 30.10
N SER A 214 -16.01 -9.46 30.50
CA SER A 214 -14.70 -9.77 29.92
C SER A 214 -14.73 -10.13 28.44
N THR A 215 -15.89 -10.61 27.96
CA THR A 215 -16.12 -10.93 26.55
C THR A 215 -16.50 -9.73 25.70
N ILE A 216 -16.85 -8.59 26.32
CA ILE A 216 -17.24 -7.38 25.61
C ILE A 216 -16.11 -6.34 25.64
N ARG A 217 -15.78 -5.79 24.48
CA ARG A 217 -14.82 -4.69 24.36
C ARG A 217 -15.49 -3.47 23.77
N CYS A 218 -15.64 -2.42 24.57
CA CYS A 218 -16.13 -1.15 24.12
C CYS A 218 -14.96 -0.26 23.66
N THR A 219 -15.06 0.28 22.46
CA THR A 219 -13.98 1.02 21.81
C THR A 219 -14.51 2.21 21.01
N PRO A 220 -13.68 3.17 20.61
CA PRO A 220 -14.09 4.24 19.69
C PRO A 220 -14.58 3.75 18.31
N PHE A 221 -14.24 2.51 17.92
CA PHE A 221 -14.67 1.90 16.67
C PHE A 221 -16.00 1.15 16.77
N GLY A 222 -16.51 0.97 17.98
CA GLY A 222 -17.74 0.23 18.28
C GLY A 222 -17.58 -0.70 19.48
N ASN A 223 -18.67 -1.38 19.83
CA ASN A 223 -18.69 -2.41 20.87
C ASN A 223 -18.60 -3.78 20.23
N PHE A 224 -17.71 -4.61 20.71
CA PHE A 224 -17.37 -5.90 20.12
C PHE A 224 -17.49 -7.03 21.14
N ASN A 225 -18.06 -8.16 20.70
CA ASN A 225 -18.04 -9.41 21.45
C ASN A 225 -16.83 -10.25 20.97
N LEU A 226 -15.90 -10.53 21.88
CA LEU A 226 -14.67 -11.28 21.59
C LEU A 226 -14.93 -12.77 21.34
N VAL A 227 -16.06 -13.28 21.78
CA VAL A 227 -16.46 -14.68 21.62
C VAL A 227 -17.82 -14.68 20.89
N PRO A 228 -17.80 -14.59 19.55
CA PRO A 228 -19.02 -14.54 18.76
C PRO A 228 -19.92 -15.74 19.00
N LEU A 229 -21.21 -15.51 19.18
CA LEU A 229 -22.21 -16.56 19.29
C LEU A 229 -22.80 -16.90 17.91
N PRO A 230 -23.31 -18.12 17.72
CA PRO A 230 -23.98 -18.48 16.47
C PRO A 230 -25.12 -17.52 16.13
N GLY A 231 -25.09 -16.96 14.90
CA GLY A 231 -26.08 -16.01 14.41
C GLY A 231 -25.77 -14.53 14.69
N GLU A 232 -24.72 -14.22 15.43
CA GLU A 232 -24.26 -12.84 15.59
C GLU A 232 -23.58 -12.33 14.31
N GLU A 233 -23.75 -11.05 14.02
CA GLU A 233 -23.10 -10.40 12.88
C GLU A 233 -21.61 -10.20 13.15
N ILE A 234 -20.78 -10.89 12.39
CA ILE A 234 -19.32 -10.78 12.46
C ILE A 234 -18.86 -9.45 11.84
N VAL A 235 -17.92 -8.79 12.50
CA VAL A 235 -17.31 -7.55 12.00
C VAL A 235 -16.69 -7.80 10.62
N PRO A 236 -17.04 -6.99 9.60
CA PRO A 236 -16.50 -7.14 8.26
C PRO A 236 -14.97 -7.01 8.24
N ARG A 237 -14.35 -7.67 7.28
CA ARG A 237 -12.90 -7.56 7.07
C ARG A 237 -12.47 -6.12 6.83
N ASN A 238 -11.37 -5.73 7.47
CA ASN A 238 -10.79 -4.38 7.37
C ASN A 238 -11.81 -3.27 7.68
N PHE A 239 -12.59 -3.48 8.75
CA PHE A 239 -13.63 -2.55 9.21
C PHE A 239 -13.05 -1.24 9.75
N GLY A 240 -11.93 -1.31 10.47
CA GLY A 240 -11.27 -0.15 11.06
C GLY A 240 -10.76 0.80 9.99
N LYS A 241 -10.61 2.09 10.33
CA LYS A 241 -10.06 3.12 9.46
C LYS A 241 -8.90 3.81 10.16
N ALA A 242 -7.72 3.75 9.54
CA ALA A 242 -6.53 4.44 10.02
C ALA A 242 -6.59 5.96 9.78
N PRO A 243 -5.74 6.74 10.46
CA PRO A 243 -5.54 8.14 10.15
C PRO A 243 -5.11 8.36 8.70
N GLY A 244 -5.53 9.48 8.12
CA GLY A 244 -5.03 9.93 6.82
C GLY A 244 -3.60 10.46 6.93
N SER A 245 -2.95 10.66 5.80
CA SER A 245 -1.59 11.19 5.75
C SER A 245 -1.48 12.38 4.80
N VAL A 246 -0.71 13.40 5.21
CA VAL A 246 -0.38 14.55 4.37
C VAL A 246 1.11 14.80 4.46
N VAL A 247 1.79 14.76 3.31
CA VAL A 247 3.22 15.01 3.21
C VAL A 247 3.46 16.14 2.23
N VAL A 248 4.22 17.13 2.68
CA VAL A 248 4.67 18.25 1.84
C VAL A 248 6.19 18.27 1.86
N ASN A 249 6.79 18.05 0.71
CA ASN A 249 8.22 18.09 0.49
C ASN A 249 8.58 19.24 -0.45
N LEU A 250 9.74 19.84 -0.26
CA LEU A 250 10.23 20.90 -1.10
C LEU A 250 11.73 20.70 -1.40
N ARG A 251 12.07 20.75 -2.68
CA ARG A 251 13.45 20.89 -3.09
C ARG A 251 13.68 22.30 -3.57
N ILE A 252 14.77 22.93 -3.09
CA ILE A 252 15.25 24.22 -3.52
C ILE A 252 16.60 23.99 -4.17
N GLY A 253 16.75 24.40 -5.41
CA GLY A 253 17.98 24.16 -6.18
C GLY A 253 18.50 25.42 -6.88
N ARG A 254 19.83 25.52 -7.01
CA ARG A 254 20.48 26.52 -7.84
C ARG A 254 21.65 25.89 -8.58
N THR A 255 21.75 26.22 -9.87
CA THR A 255 22.87 25.76 -10.70
C THR A 255 23.81 26.91 -10.96
N PHE A 256 25.07 26.70 -10.68
CA PHE A 256 26.17 27.62 -11.00
C PHE A 256 26.96 27.01 -12.16
N ALA A 257 26.95 27.69 -13.29
CA ALA A 257 27.63 27.27 -14.50
C ALA A 257 28.88 28.12 -14.71
N PHE A 258 30.06 27.50 -14.84
CA PHE A 258 31.35 28.18 -15.01
C PHE A 258 32.28 27.42 -15.96
N GLY A 259 33.37 28.09 -16.36
CA GLY A 259 34.31 27.57 -17.35
C GLY A 259 33.82 27.79 -18.80
N THR A 260 34.73 27.95 -19.71
CA THR A 260 34.49 28.09 -21.15
C THR A 260 34.67 26.74 -21.84
N ILE A 261 33.76 26.40 -22.78
CA ILE A 261 33.96 25.29 -23.71
C ILE A 261 34.64 25.89 -24.94
N ASN A 262 35.89 25.52 -25.21
CA ASN A 262 36.49 25.77 -26.50
C ASN A 262 35.83 24.82 -27.50
N ARG A 263 34.88 25.32 -28.29
CA ARG A 263 34.33 24.61 -29.44
C ARG A 263 35.38 24.56 -30.60
N GLY A 264 36.34 23.65 -30.44
CA GLY A 264 37.04 23.13 -31.61
C GLY A 264 36.15 22.05 -32.21
N ASN A 265 35.61 22.31 -33.39
CA ASN A 265 34.91 21.40 -34.33
C ASN A 265 34.40 20.07 -33.77
N ALA A 266 33.31 20.08 -33.01
CA ALA A 266 32.52 18.89 -32.71
C ALA A 266 31.20 18.98 -33.47
N ALA A 267 31.05 18.14 -34.47
CA ALA A 267 29.81 17.96 -35.21
C ALA A 267 28.66 17.63 -34.24
N ALA A 268 27.53 18.29 -34.49
CA ALA A 268 26.32 18.14 -33.72
C ALA A 268 25.91 16.66 -33.53
N ALA A 269 26.01 16.14 -32.35
CA ALA A 269 25.38 14.86 -31.99
C ALA A 269 23.86 15.07 -32.03
N ARG A 270 23.21 14.46 -33.00
CA ARG A 270 21.74 14.45 -33.15
C ARG A 270 21.14 13.71 -31.91
N PRO A 271 20.08 14.24 -31.30
CA PRO A 271 19.34 13.49 -30.31
C PRO A 271 18.80 12.20 -30.94
N ALA A 272 18.98 11.06 -30.26
CA ALA A 272 18.38 9.80 -30.67
C ALA A 272 16.84 9.92 -30.64
N PRO A 273 16.12 9.39 -31.63
CA PRO A 273 14.66 9.44 -31.65
C PRO A 273 14.11 8.58 -30.50
N VAL A 274 13.26 9.20 -29.70
CA VAL A 274 12.46 8.49 -28.68
C VAL A 274 11.40 7.70 -29.44
N GLY A 275 11.52 6.37 -29.40
CA GLY A 275 10.52 5.48 -29.99
C GLY A 275 9.19 5.55 -29.21
N PRO A 276 8.02 5.32 -29.87
CA PRO A 276 6.74 5.32 -29.22
C PRO A 276 6.63 4.17 -28.22
N GLY A 277 6.49 4.48 -26.94
CA GLY A 277 6.32 3.53 -25.86
C GLY A 277 4.99 2.77 -26.00
N GLY A 278 5.07 1.46 -26.19
CA GLY A 278 3.93 0.57 -26.09
C GLY A 278 3.36 0.50 -24.66
N PRO A 279 2.13 -0.02 -24.46
CA PRO A 279 1.50 -0.09 -23.16
C PRO A 279 2.31 -0.99 -22.23
N ALA A 280 2.73 -0.45 -21.09
CA ALA A 280 3.42 -1.22 -20.06
C ALA A 280 2.43 -2.17 -19.39
N VAL A 281 2.54 -3.46 -19.69
CA VAL A 281 1.91 -4.53 -18.92
C VAL A 281 2.62 -4.61 -17.58
N ALA A 282 1.89 -4.36 -16.49
CA ALA A 282 2.40 -4.52 -15.14
C ALA A 282 2.72 -5.98 -14.89
N ALA A 283 4.00 -6.32 -14.73
CA ALA A 283 4.42 -7.63 -14.27
C ALA A 283 3.94 -7.84 -12.82
N ALA A 284 3.16 -8.90 -12.61
CA ALA A 284 2.70 -9.32 -11.31
C ALA A 284 3.87 -9.92 -10.51
N GLY A 285 4.39 -9.14 -9.58
CA GLY A 285 5.38 -9.60 -8.60
C GLY A 285 5.11 -8.94 -7.25
N GLY A 286 4.78 -9.74 -6.27
CA GLY A 286 4.56 -9.56 -4.85
C GLY A 286 4.59 -8.13 -4.28
N GLY A 287 3.45 -7.50 -4.25
CA GLY A 287 3.20 -6.18 -3.67
C GLY A 287 1.93 -5.64 -4.31
N GLY A 288 0.94 -5.22 -3.51
CA GLY A 288 -0.35 -4.73 -3.97
C GLY A 288 -0.23 -3.77 -5.15
N PRO A 289 -1.27 -3.61 -5.97
CA PRO A 289 -1.19 -2.85 -7.19
C PRO A 289 -0.71 -1.44 -6.89
N ARG A 290 0.52 -1.17 -7.27
CA ARG A 290 1.01 0.21 -7.33
C ARG A 290 0.06 0.92 -8.28
N ALA A 291 -0.62 1.96 -7.77
CA ALA A 291 -1.32 2.89 -8.62
C ALA A 291 -0.39 3.19 -9.80
N ALA A 292 -0.89 3.00 -11.01
CA ALA A 292 -0.15 3.34 -12.21
C ALA A 292 0.30 4.78 -12.06
N VAL A 293 1.57 4.96 -11.69
CA VAL A 293 2.22 6.24 -11.80
C VAL A 293 2.29 6.46 -13.30
N GLY A 294 1.52 7.40 -13.78
CA GLY A 294 1.60 7.83 -15.18
C GLY A 294 3.07 8.08 -15.54
N PRO A 295 3.42 8.03 -16.82
CA PRO A 295 4.80 8.13 -17.28
C PRO A 295 5.44 9.43 -16.78
N GLY A 296 6.42 9.29 -15.91
CA GLY A 296 7.18 10.40 -15.35
C GLY A 296 7.07 10.52 -13.84
N GLY A 297 7.72 9.59 -13.12
CA GLY A 297 8.27 9.97 -11.82
C GLY A 297 9.12 11.22 -11.99
N PRO A 298 9.31 12.06 -10.93
CA PRO A 298 10.10 13.27 -11.07
C PRO A 298 11.48 12.89 -11.58
N GLN A 299 11.68 13.03 -12.88
CA GLN A 299 13.02 13.01 -13.45
C GLN A 299 13.75 14.11 -12.71
N GLY A 300 14.85 13.73 -12.08
CA GLY A 300 15.75 14.73 -11.52
C GLY A 300 15.93 15.82 -12.58
N PRO A 301 16.01 17.09 -12.23
CA PRO A 301 16.01 18.15 -13.19
C PRO A 301 17.05 17.82 -14.24
N GLY A 302 16.58 17.57 -15.46
CA GLY A 302 17.42 17.67 -16.64
C GLY A 302 17.97 19.07 -16.58
N GLY A 303 19.16 19.22 -16.04
CA GLY A 303 19.83 20.50 -15.99
C GLY A 303 19.85 20.99 -17.42
N ALA A 304 19.27 22.17 -17.67
CA ALA A 304 19.52 22.86 -18.92
C ALA A 304 21.04 22.78 -19.14
N SER A 305 21.46 22.08 -20.20
CA SER A 305 22.87 22.00 -20.54
C SER A 305 23.32 23.43 -20.78
N SER A 306 23.97 24.00 -19.78
CA SER A 306 24.58 25.31 -19.96
C SER A 306 25.77 25.10 -20.90
N GLU A 307 26.01 26.05 -21.80
CA GLU A 307 27.19 26.06 -22.66
C GLU A 307 28.51 26.20 -21.88
N LYS A 308 28.53 25.90 -20.61
CA LYS A 308 29.67 25.99 -19.71
C LYS A 308 30.21 24.61 -19.38
N ARG A 309 31.55 24.51 -19.25
CA ARG A 309 32.25 23.26 -19.02
C ARG A 309 31.88 22.59 -17.68
N PHE A 310 31.64 23.39 -16.65
CA PHE A 310 31.34 22.92 -15.31
C PHE A 310 29.97 23.43 -14.85
N ASN A 311 29.19 22.56 -14.24
CA ASN A 311 27.88 22.90 -13.66
C ASN A 311 27.84 22.40 -12.22
N LEU A 312 27.92 23.29 -11.25
CA LEU A 312 27.74 22.99 -9.84
C LEU A 312 26.26 23.16 -9.48
N ASN A 313 25.61 22.07 -9.14
CA ASN A 313 24.24 22.03 -8.67
C ASN A 313 24.23 21.98 -7.13
N VAL A 314 23.67 23.00 -6.53
CA VAL A 314 23.46 23.07 -5.07
C VAL A 314 21.98 22.89 -4.83
N SER A 315 21.60 21.89 -4.02
CA SER A 315 20.19 21.59 -3.72
C SER A 315 20.00 21.39 -2.23
N LEU A 316 18.91 21.95 -1.72
CA LEU A 316 18.40 21.72 -0.37
C LEU A 316 17.08 20.96 -0.49
N TYR A 317 16.98 19.80 0.16
CA TYR A 317 15.76 19.02 0.24
C TYR A 317 15.17 19.14 1.64
N VAL A 318 13.94 19.60 1.72
CA VAL A 318 13.16 19.69 2.95
C VAL A 318 12.03 18.66 2.85
N GLN A 319 12.15 17.58 3.59
CA GLN A 319 11.09 16.58 3.72
C GLN A 319 10.20 16.94 4.90
N ASN A 320 8.89 16.74 4.72
CA ASN A 320 7.89 17.09 5.72
C ASN A 320 8.02 18.54 6.19
N VAL A 321 7.84 19.48 5.26
CA VAL A 321 8.05 20.93 5.48
C VAL A 321 7.31 21.44 6.71
N PHE A 322 6.09 20.93 6.96
CA PHE A 322 5.26 21.35 8.09
C PHE A 322 5.53 20.58 9.38
N ASN A 323 6.47 19.63 9.37
CA ASN A 323 6.77 18.78 10.53
C ASN A 323 5.53 18.05 11.08
N HIS A 324 4.64 17.62 10.19
CA HIS A 324 3.41 16.90 10.54
C HIS A 324 3.69 15.41 10.71
N VAL A 325 3.29 14.85 11.85
CA VAL A 325 3.44 13.40 12.10
C VAL A 325 2.30 12.66 11.45
N ASN A 326 2.63 11.80 10.48
CA ASN A 326 1.68 10.93 9.82
C ASN A 326 1.72 9.55 10.47
N LEU A 327 0.67 9.21 11.19
CA LEU A 327 0.57 7.96 11.94
C LEU A 327 0.31 6.77 11.02
N GLY A 328 0.85 5.61 11.39
CA GLY A 328 0.67 4.34 10.71
C GLY A 328 -0.68 3.68 11.00
N LEU A 329 -0.77 2.39 10.67
CA LEU A 329 -1.94 1.58 10.99
C LEU A 329 -2.09 1.44 12.51
N PRO A 330 -3.30 1.60 13.04
CA PRO A 330 -3.59 1.27 14.42
C PRO A 330 -3.45 -0.23 14.70
N VAL A 331 -3.18 -0.58 15.95
CA VAL A 331 -3.23 -1.95 16.43
C VAL A 331 -4.68 -2.44 16.36
N GLY A 332 -4.95 -3.46 15.56
CA GLY A 332 -6.28 -4.02 15.34
C GLY A 332 -6.65 -5.18 16.27
N ASN A 333 -5.74 -5.63 17.13
CA ASN A 333 -5.97 -6.72 18.07
C ASN A 333 -6.66 -6.21 19.35
N LEU A 334 -7.90 -6.63 19.60
CA LEU A 334 -8.71 -6.23 20.75
C LEU A 334 -8.14 -6.74 22.09
N SER A 335 -7.34 -7.79 22.08
CA SER A 335 -6.65 -8.28 23.28
C SER A 335 -5.41 -7.44 23.64
N SER A 336 -4.96 -6.57 22.75
CA SER A 336 -3.84 -5.67 23.01
C SER A 336 -4.24 -4.49 23.89
N PRO A 337 -3.43 -4.10 24.89
CA PRO A 337 -3.66 -2.86 25.62
C PRO A 337 -3.59 -1.61 24.75
N ASN A 338 -2.88 -1.69 23.62
CA ASN A 338 -2.69 -0.59 22.67
C ASN A 338 -3.70 -0.62 21.50
N PHE A 339 -4.82 -1.34 21.65
CA PHE A 339 -5.85 -1.39 20.61
C PHE A 339 -6.27 0.02 20.17
N GLY A 340 -6.29 0.24 18.85
CA GLY A 340 -6.66 1.53 18.26
C GLY A 340 -5.54 2.58 18.22
N GLU A 341 -4.40 2.31 18.84
CA GLU A 341 -3.24 3.19 18.82
C GLU A 341 -2.32 2.89 17.64
N SER A 342 -1.81 3.94 17.02
CA SER A 342 -0.80 3.81 15.96
C SER A 342 0.59 3.84 16.58
N LEU A 343 1.25 2.70 16.66
CA LEU A 343 2.59 2.56 17.24
C LEU A 343 3.73 2.90 16.27
N GLY A 344 3.41 3.20 15.02
CA GLY A 344 4.39 3.50 13.98
C GLY A 344 3.97 4.64 13.07
N LEU A 345 4.84 4.95 12.12
CA LEU A 345 4.61 5.99 11.13
C LEU A 345 3.98 5.41 9.86
N SER A 346 3.22 6.23 9.14
CA SER A 346 2.55 5.85 7.92
C SER A 346 3.55 5.41 6.82
N SER A 347 3.35 4.22 6.30
CA SER A 347 4.07 3.72 5.10
C SER A 347 3.52 4.30 3.80
N THR A 348 2.30 4.84 3.82
CA THR A 348 1.67 5.49 2.66
C THR A 348 2.15 6.92 2.45
N ALA A 349 2.86 7.49 3.42
CA ALA A 349 3.59 8.75 3.28
C ALA A 349 4.84 8.50 2.40
N THR A 350 4.65 8.66 1.20
CA THR A 350 5.33 8.36 -0.04
C THR A 350 6.84 8.53 -0.13
N GLN A 351 7.39 7.63 -0.92
CA GLN A 351 8.67 7.67 -1.61
C GLN A 351 8.85 8.95 -2.44
N PHE A 352 9.50 9.95 -1.91
CA PHE A 352 10.23 10.92 -2.69
C PHE A 352 11.67 10.39 -2.78
N GLY A 353 12.09 10.00 -3.97
CA GLY A 353 13.46 9.57 -4.20
C GLY A 353 14.46 10.69 -3.91
N GLY A 354 14.89 10.82 -2.65
CA GLY A 354 16.09 11.58 -2.33
C GLY A 354 17.34 10.74 -2.67
N PRO A 355 18.51 11.36 -2.83
CA PRO A 355 19.76 10.63 -3.04
C PRO A 355 20.03 9.74 -1.81
N GLY A 356 19.99 8.43 -2.01
CA GLY A 356 20.20 7.42 -0.97
C GLY A 356 18.99 6.55 -0.61
N GLY A 357 17.86 6.70 -1.27
CA GLY A 357 16.61 5.98 -0.97
C GLY A 357 16.52 4.60 -1.60
N GLY A 358 17.37 3.68 -1.20
CA GLY A 358 17.17 2.25 -1.34
C GLY A 358 16.66 1.67 -0.03
N GLY A 359 15.35 1.68 0.17
CA GLY A 359 14.73 1.10 1.36
C GLY A 359 13.35 1.70 1.62
N GLY A 360 12.31 0.86 1.67
CA GLY A 360 10.93 1.26 1.97
C GLY A 360 10.76 1.81 3.38
N GLY A 361 11.39 2.92 3.67
CA GLY A 361 11.24 3.63 4.93
C GLY A 361 10.17 4.72 4.82
N SER A 362 9.52 5.01 5.92
CA SER A 362 8.53 6.07 6.16
C SER A 362 9.11 7.49 6.01
N ALA A 363 9.92 7.73 4.96
CA ALA A 363 10.55 9.02 4.71
C ALA A 363 9.48 10.09 4.49
N GLY A 364 9.42 11.05 5.40
CA GLY A 364 8.44 12.13 5.38
C GLY A 364 7.21 11.92 6.27
N ALA A 365 7.05 10.76 6.88
CA ALA A 365 5.93 10.49 7.78
C ALA A 365 6.15 11.00 9.21
N GLY A 366 7.40 11.09 9.64
CA GLY A 366 7.78 11.56 10.98
C GLY A 366 8.28 13.00 11.00
N ASN A 367 9.42 13.20 11.62
CA ASN A 367 10.03 14.52 11.80
C ASN A 367 10.51 15.11 10.47
N ARG A 368 10.54 16.44 10.38
CA ARG A 368 11.16 17.17 9.28
C ARG A 368 12.63 16.78 9.14
N ARG A 369 13.02 16.53 7.91
CA ARG A 369 14.42 16.23 7.57
C ARG A 369 14.89 17.20 6.50
N ILE A 370 16.13 17.66 6.65
CA ILE A 370 16.75 18.62 5.72
C ILE A 370 18.07 18.02 5.24
N TYR A 371 18.23 17.94 3.92
CA TYR A 371 19.45 17.43 3.29
C TYR A 371 20.00 18.47 2.33
N ALA A 372 21.31 18.67 2.35
CA ALA A 372 22.02 19.44 1.33
C ALA A 372 22.70 18.47 0.36
N GLN A 373 22.63 18.77 -0.93
CA GLN A 373 23.31 18.02 -1.98
C GLN A 373 24.10 18.98 -2.86
N LEU A 374 25.36 18.64 -3.09
CA LEU A 374 26.23 19.29 -4.06
C LEU A 374 26.54 18.28 -5.16
N ARG A 375 26.35 18.68 -6.42
CA ARG A 375 26.65 17.85 -7.58
C ARG A 375 27.41 18.67 -8.61
N LEU A 376 28.62 18.28 -8.89
CA LEU A 376 29.44 18.85 -9.97
C LEU A 376 29.33 17.94 -11.22
N ASN A 377 28.95 18.52 -12.34
CA ASN A 377 28.96 17.89 -13.66
C ASN A 377 30.03 18.59 -14.51
N PHE A 378 30.88 17.83 -15.19
CA PHE A 378 31.99 18.31 -16.01
C PHE A 378 32.08 17.55 -17.34
#